data_a78589d06410e0832811de93370ea7a8
#
_entry.id   a78589d06410e0832811de93370ea7a8
#
_cell.length_a   1.000
_cell.length_b   1.000
_cell.length_c   1.000
_cell.angle_alpha   90.00
_cell.angle_beta   90.00
_cell.angle_gamma   90.00
#
_symmetry.space_group_name_H-M   'P 1'
#
loop_
_entity.id
_entity.type
_entity.pdbx_description
1 polymer ?
#
loop_
_entity_poly.entity_id
_entity_poly.type
_entity_poly.pdbx_seq_one_letter_code
_entity_poly.pdbx_strand_id
1 'polypeptide(L)'
;LLGGGYFLGFASVQIPLGYLLDSKGPKKIVSYFLSLTIIGLILFALAQNLTMLLVSRILIGVGVGACLMGPLTAYRIWYQDQTQQRANSWMLMVGAIGMLSSSLPVQYFLPIIGWRDIFMYLAVLTFLSIVLIIIFIPKWDSDRITSEDSNDSKLSTVWKNPLFKSLVPMGFFNYGGLFAIQTLWA
;
A
#
# COMPACT_ATOMS: atom_id res chain seq x y z
N LEU A 1 8.95 -17.92 -3.85
CA LEU A 1 8.03 -17.65 -4.97
C LEU A 1 6.81 -16.85 -4.53
N LEU A 2 6.11 -17.21 -3.46
CA LEU A 2 4.90 -16.52 -2.99
C LEU A 2 5.19 -15.07 -2.53
N GLY A 3 6.29 -14.84 -1.83
CA GLY A 3 6.73 -13.49 -1.46
C GLY A 3 7.10 -12.64 -2.69
N GLY A 4 7.80 -13.22 -3.67
CA GLY A 4 8.14 -12.54 -4.92
C GLY A 4 6.90 -12.08 -5.71
N GLY A 5 5.84 -12.90 -5.75
CA GLY A 5 4.58 -12.55 -6.40
C GLY A 5 3.93 -11.30 -5.78
N TYR A 6 3.94 -11.20 -4.45
CA TYR A 6 3.44 -10.02 -3.73
C TYR A 6 4.22 -8.74 -4.10
N PHE A 7 5.55 -8.80 -4.08
CA PHE A 7 6.39 -7.65 -4.41
C PHE A 7 6.28 -7.24 -5.88
N LEU A 8 6.14 -8.19 -6.81
CA LEU A 8 5.86 -7.93 -8.21
C LEU A 8 4.55 -7.16 -8.39
N GLY A 9 3.47 -7.61 -7.77
CA GLY A 9 2.19 -6.91 -7.78
C GLY A 9 2.29 -5.50 -7.20
N PHE A 10 2.93 -5.37 -6.04
CA PHE A 10 3.15 -4.09 -5.37
C PHE A 10 3.95 -3.11 -6.23
N ALA A 11 5.08 -3.53 -6.78
CA ALA A 11 5.97 -2.67 -7.57
C ALA A 11 5.35 -2.24 -8.91
N SER A 12 4.62 -3.14 -9.59
CA SER A 12 4.03 -2.87 -10.90
C SER A 12 3.03 -1.73 -10.90
N VAL A 13 2.38 -1.48 -9.76
CA VAL A 13 1.29 -0.51 -9.65
C VAL A 13 1.76 0.86 -9.13
N GLN A 14 2.97 0.99 -8.59
CA GLN A 14 3.43 2.22 -7.94
C GLN A 14 3.39 3.46 -8.85
N ILE A 15 3.85 3.31 -10.11
CA ILE A 15 3.87 4.42 -11.07
C ILE A 15 2.46 4.85 -11.48
N PRO A 16 1.57 3.94 -11.98
CA PRO A 16 0.21 4.32 -12.34
C PRO A 16 -0.63 4.76 -11.14
N LEU A 17 -0.33 4.24 -9.95
CA LEU A 17 -1.03 4.61 -8.72
C LEU A 17 -0.83 6.08 -8.34
N GLY A 18 0.40 6.62 -8.48
CA GLY A 18 0.67 8.04 -8.23
C GLY A 18 -0.24 8.92 -9.09
N TYR A 19 -0.30 8.67 -10.40
CA TYR A 19 -1.17 9.39 -11.32
C TYR A 19 -2.66 9.27 -10.95
N LEU A 20 -3.10 8.08 -10.56
CA LEU A 20 -4.50 7.84 -10.16
C LEU A 20 -4.86 8.58 -8.87
N LEU A 21 -3.96 8.62 -7.90
CA LEU A 21 -4.16 9.34 -6.64
C LEU A 21 -4.28 10.84 -6.87
N ASP A 22 -3.42 11.42 -7.73
CA ASP A 22 -3.46 12.83 -8.05
C ASP A 22 -4.71 13.21 -8.87
N SER A 23 -5.17 12.33 -9.76
CA SER A 23 -6.33 12.62 -10.64
C SER A 23 -7.70 12.35 -10.01
N LYS A 24 -7.85 11.29 -9.23
CA LYS A 24 -9.15 10.82 -8.70
C LYS A 24 -9.30 10.97 -7.19
N GLY A 25 -8.23 11.37 -6.52
CA GLY A 25 -8.16 11.56 -5.09
C GLY A 25 -7.96 10.28 -4.26
N PRO A 26 -7.35 10.42 -3.07
CA PRO A 26 -6.94 9.29 -2.25
C PRO A 26 -8.10 8.43 -1.76
N LYS A 27 -9.23 9.03 -1.36
CA LYS A 27 -10.39 8.30 -0.84
C LYS A 27 -10.91 7.21 -1.80
N LYS A 28 -11.15 7.58 -3.06
CA LYS A 28 -11.69 6.67 -4.08
C LYS A 28 -10.68 5.59 -4.46
N ILE A 29 -9.44 6.00 -4.69
CA ILE A 29 -8.40 5.09 -5.16
C ILE A 29 -8.01 4.09 -4.08
N VAL A 30 -7.78 4.52 -2.85
CA VAL A 30 -7.46 3.60 -1.74
C VAL A 30 -8.60 2.61 -1.52
N SER A 31 -9.87 3.05 -1.50
CA SER A 31 -11.01 2.14 -1.35
C SER A 31 -11.09 1.12 -2.49
N TYR A 32 -10.85 1.53 -3.74
CA TYR A 32 -10.84 0.62 -4.88
C TYR A 32 -9.72 -0.43 -4.77
N PHE A 33 -8.52 0.00 -4.45
CA PHE A 33 -7.37 -0.90 -4.31
C PHE A 33 -7.52 -1.86 -3.11
N LEU A 34 -8.07 -1.38 -1.99
CA LEU A 34 -8.40 -2.25 -0.85
C LEU A 34 -9.48 -3.29 -1.20
N SER A 35 -10.45 -2.94 -2.04
CA SER A 35 -11.44 -3.92 -2.53
C SER A 35 -10.76 -5.02 -3.36
N LEU A 36 -9.76 -4.67 -4.15
CA LEU A 36 -8.94 -5.64 -4.88
C LEU A 36 -8.13 -6.52 -3.92
N THR A 37 -7.61 -5.93 -2.82
CA THR A 37 -6.96 -6.70 -1.74
C THR A 37 -7.90 -7.73 -1.13
N ILE A 38 -9.15 -7.37 -0.85
CA ILE A 38 -10.14 -8.31 -0.29
C ILE A 38 -10.34 -9.50 -1.22
N ILE A 39 -10.53 -9.25 -2.52
CA ILE A 39 -10.65 -10.32 -3.52
C ILE A 39 -9.41 -11.22 -3.49
N GLY A 40 -8.21 -10.63 -3.44
CA GLY A 40 -6.96 -11.38 -3.35
C GLY A 40 -6.86 -12.23 -2.07
N LEU A 41 -7.27 -11.70 -0.91
CA LEU A 41 -7.27 -12.41 0.37
C LEU A 41 -8.24 -13.60 0.36
N ILE A 42 -9.44 -13.41 -0.19
CA ILE A 42 -10.43 -14.50 -0.33
C ILE A 42 -9.92 -15.57 -1.29
N LEU A 43 -9.40 -15.19 -2.46
CA LEU A 43 -8.80 -16.14 -3.40
C LEU A 43 -7.63 -16.91 -2.79
N PHE A 44 -6.82 -16.24 -1.96
CA PHE A 44 -5.73 -16.90 -1.25
C PHE A 44 -6.25 -17.94 -0.25
N ALA A 45 -7.26 -17.60 0.54
CA ALA A 45 -7.86 -18.51 1.51
C ALA A 45 -8.50 -19.74 0.86
N LEU A 46 -9.10 -19.56 -0.32
CA LEU A 46 -9.75 -20.63 -1.10
C LEU A 46 -8.80 -21.40 -2.02
N ALA A 47 -7.53 -21.01 -2.08
CA ALA A 47 -6.58 -21.58 -3.02
C ALA A 47 -6.32 -23.09 -2.78
N GLN A 48 -6.38 -23.83 -3.87
CA GLN A 48 -6.12 -25.29 -3.89
C GLN A 48 -4.81 -25.63 -4.61
N ASN A 49 -4.30 -24.73 -5.45
CA ASN A 49 -3.10 -24.94 -6.28
C ASN A 49 -2.12 -23.77 -6.12
N LEU A 50 -0.85 -24.04 -6.40
CA LEU A 50 0.22 -23.04 -6.32
C LEU A 50 -0.02 -21.84 -7.23
N THR A 51 -0.57 -22.05 -8.43
CA THR A 51 -0.88 -20.97 -9.36
C THR A 51 -1.91 -19.99 -8.77
N MET A 52 -2.96 -20.51 -8.15
CA MET A 52 -3.98 -19.68 -7.50
C MET A 52 -3.39 -18.91 -6.31
N LEU A 53 -2.49 -19.52 -5.55
CA LEU A 53 -1.74 -18.84 -4.48
C LEU A 53 -0.86 -17.71 -5.03
N LEU A 54 -0.18 -17.91 -6.15
CA LEU A 54 0.66 -16.88 -6.78
C LEU A 54 -0.18 -15.72 -7.32
N VAL A 55 -1.25 -16.00 -8.04
CA VAL A 55 -2.15 -14.97 -8.57
C VAL A 55 -2.77 -14.15 -7.46
N SER A 56 -3.25 -14.80 -6.40
CA SER A 56 -3.81 -14.09 -5.24
C SER A 56 -2.76 -13.22 -4.52
N ARG A 57 -1.51 -13.66 -4.40
CA ARG A 57 -0.41 -12.86 -3.85
C ARG A 57 -0.10 -11.62 -4.70
N ILE A 58 -0.08 -11.76 -6.02
CA ILE A 58 0.07 -10.61 -6.93
C ILE A 58 -1.08 -9.62 -6.72
N LEU A 59 -2.31 -10.12 -6.65
CA LEU A 59 -3.50 -9.30 -6.48
C LEU A 59 -3.50 -8.55 -5.13
N ILE A 60 -3.12 -9.23 -4.05
CA ILE A 60 -2.93 -8.60 -2.73
C ILE A 60 -1.85 -7.52 -2.81
N GLY A 61 -0.72 -7.80 -3.47
CA GLY A 61 0.38 -6.84 -3.64
C GLY A 61 -0.06 -5.57 -4.38
N VAL A 62 -0.79 -5.73 -5.48
CA VAL A 62 -1.40 -4.61 -6.23
C VAL A 62 -2.31 -3.79 -5.32
N GLY A 63 -3.22 -4.45 -4.61
CA GLY A 63 -4.21 -3.77 -3.76
C GLY A 63 -3.59 -3.02 -2.58
N VAL A 64 -2.61 -3.61 -1.90
CA VAL A 64 -1.91 -2.98 -0.76
C VAL A 64 -1.02 -1.81 -1.19
N GLY A 65 -0.61 -1.75 -2.47
CA GLY A 65 0.20 -0.65 -3.01
C GLY A 65 -0.36 0.74 -2.68
N ALA A 66 -1.68 0.90 -2.66
CA ALA A 66 -2.33 2.16 -2.34
C ALA A 66 -2.30 2.54 -0.84
N CYS A 67 -2.04 1.58 0.06
CA CYS A 67 -2.08 1.81 1.52
C CYS A 67 -0.94 2.73 2.01
N LEU A 68 0.18 2.79 1.31
CA LEU A 68 1.29 3.68 1.63
C LEU A 68 1.12 5.03 0.94
N MET A 69 0.93 5.03 -0.37
CA MET A 69 0.88 6.26 -1.18
C MET A 69 -0.39 7.07 -0.95
N GLY A 70 -1.52 6.41 -0.68
CA GLY A 70 -2.80 7.09 -0.45
C GLY A 70 -2.80 8.06 0.74
N PRO A 71 -2.43 7.63 1.96
CA PRO A 71 -2.30 8.53 3.11
C PRO A 71 -1.26 9.63 2.90
N LEU A 72 -0.09 9.32 2.31
CA LEU A 72 0.94 10.33 2.03
C LEU A 72 0.42 11.44 1.11
N THR A 73 -0.31 11.07 0.05
CA THR A 73 -0.96 12.04 -0.84
C THR A 73 -2.04 12.84 -0.10
N ALA A 74 -2.85 12.17 0.72
CA ALA A 74 -3.90 12.84 1.51
C ALA A 74 -3.32 13.85 2.50
N TYR A 75 -2.26 13.49 3.22
CA TYR A 75 -1.62 14.38 4.19
C TYR A 75 -0.98 15.60 3.53
N ARG A 76 -0.35 15.43 2.35
CA ARG A 76 0.20 16.54 1.55
C ARG A 76 -0.86 17.57 1.20
N ILE A 77 -2.09 17.15 1.00
CA ILE A 77 -3.18 18.02 0.56
C ILE A 77 -3.90 18.67 1.73
N TRP A 78 -4.05 17.95 2.83
CA TRP A 78 -4.89 18.41 3.96
C TRP A 78 -4.11 19.14 5.04
N TYR A 79 -2.81 18.91 5.16
CA TYR A 79 -1.99 19.44 6.24
C TYR A 79 -0.85 20.32 5.75
N GLN A 80 -0.50 21.31 6.56
CA GLN A 80 0.71 22.11 6.39
C GLN A 80 1.95 21.28 6.79
N ASP A 81 3.14 21.68 6.32
CA ASP A 81 4.40 20.91 6.39
C ASP A 81 4.69 20.28 7.76
N GLN A 82 4.56 21.03 8.84
CA GLN A 82 4.86 20.51 10.19
C GLN A 82 3.84 19.45 10.63
N THR A 83 2.56 19.66 10.35
CA THR A 83 1.48 18.72 10.70
C THR A 83 1.54 17.49 9.81
N GLN A 84 1.88 17.66 8.54
CA GLN A 84 2.11 16.56 7.59
C GLN A 84 3.22 15.64 8.08
N GLN A 85 4.36 16.18 8.51
CA GLN A 85 5.47 15.38 9.05
C GLN A 85 5.06 14.57 10.27
N ARG A 86 4.31 15.17 11.20
CA ARG A 86 3.75 14.45 12.36
C ARG A 86 2.79 13.35 11.96
N ALA A 87 1.88 13.60 11.02
CA ALA A 87 0.95 12.60 10.50
C ALA A 87 1.68 11.43 9.84
N ASN A 88 2.73 11.69 9.06
CA ASN A 88 3.59 10.66 8.47
C ASN A 88 4.28 9.81 9.55
N SER A 89 4.80 10.44 10.63
CA SER A 89 5.44 9.72 11.73
C SER A 89 4.44 8.83 12.48
N TRP A 90 3.23 9.32 12.73
CA TRP A 90 2.15 8.53 13.32
C TRP A 90 1.76 7.34 12.44
N MET A 91 1.65 7.54 11.14
CA MET A 91 1.36 6.46 10.17
C MET A 91 2.43 5.36 10.23
N LEU A 92 3.70 5.73 10.24
CA LEU A 92 4.81 4.77 10.33
C LEU A 92 4.80 4.02 11.67
N MET A 93 4.52 4.71 12.78
CA MET A 93 4.41 4.09 14.10
C MET A 93 3.26 3.07 14.16
N VAL A 94 2.08 3.42 13.67
CA VAL A 94 0.94 2.49 13.60
C VAL A 94 1.25 1.32 12.67
N GLY A 95 1.94 1.57 11.55
CA GLY A 95 2.41 0.52 10.65
C GLY A 95 3.37 -0.47 11.35
N ALA A 96 4.32 0.04 12.16
CA ALA A 96 5.22 -0.80 12.94
C ALA A 96 4.47 -1.65 13.98
N ILE A 97 3.47 -1.09 14.66
CA ILE A 97 2.58 -1.85 15.57
C ILE A 97 1.84 -2.95 14.79
N GLY A 98 1.36 -2.66 13.58
CA GLY A 98 0.74 -3.65 12.70
C GLY A 98 1.69 -4.80 12.34
N MET A 99 2.96 -4.50 12.05
CA MET A 99 3.99 -5.52 11.79
C MET A 99 4.24 -6.40 13.01
N LEU A 100 4.34 -5.83 14.22
CA LEU A 100 4.47 -6.59 15.46
C LEU A 100 3.25 -7.50 15.69
N SER A 101 2.06 -6.97 15.46
CA SER A 101 0.80 -7.73 15.59
C SER A 101 0.68 -8.85 14.57
N SER A 102 1.29 -8.74 13.41
CA SER A 102 1.32 -9.82 12.41
C SER A 102 2.33 -10.92 12.72
N SER A 103 3.30 -10.68 13.58
CA SER A 103 4.33 -11.66 13.96
C SER A 103 3.87 -12.53 15.14
N LEU A 104 3.86 -11.99 16.34
CA LEU A 104 3.58 -12.77 17.56
C LEU A 104 2.16 -13.33 17.64
N PRO A 105 1.08 -12.52 17.45
CA PRO A 105 -0.28 -13.04 17.53
C PRO A 105 -0.58 -14.07 16.45
N VAL A 106 -0.10 -13.86 15.23
CA VAL A 106 -0.34 -14.79 14.12
C VAL A 106 0.34 -16.13 14.38
N GLN A 107 1.57 -16.14 14.89
CA GLN A 107 2.24 -17.38 15.29
C GLN A 107 1.45 -18.16 16.34
N TYR A 108 0.84 -17.48 17.30
CA TYR A 108 0.04 -18.12 18.34
C TYR A 108 -1.28 -18.68 17.80
N PHE A 109 -1.96 -17.94 16.94
CA PHE A 109 -3.26 -18.31 16.39
C PHE A 109 -3.17 -19.30 15.21
N LEU A 110 -2.07 -19.31 14.48
CA LEU A 110 -1.90 -20.15 13.29
C LEU A 110 -2.15 -21.66 13.53
N PRO A 111 -1.64 -22.28 14.61
CA PRO A 111 -1.90 -23.70 14.88
C PRO A 111 -3.34 -23.97 15.36
N ILE A 112 -4.05 -22.96 15.87
CA ILE A 112 -5.40 -23.11 16.44
C ILE A 112 -6.47 -22.94 15.35
N ILE A 113 -6.33 -21.91 14.53
CA ILE A 113 -7.37 -21.48 13.58
C ILE A 113 -7.02 -21.95 12.15
N GLY A 114 -5.74 -22.07 11.84
CA GLY A 114 -5.27 -22.38 10.50
C GLY A 114 -5.07 -21.13 9.64
N TRP A 115 -4.21 -21.27 8.62
CA TRP A 115 -3.82 -20.12 7.78
C TRP A 115 -4.96 -19.60 6.90
N ARG A 116 -5.91 -20.47 6.47
CA ARG A 116 -7.05 -20.05 5.63
C ARG A 116 -7.96 -19.10 6.34
N ASP A 117 -8.30 -19.41 7.59
CA ASP A 117 -9.20 -18.58 8.39
C ASP A 117 -8.55 -17.26 8.78
N ILE A 118 -7.22 -17.24 9.01
CA ILE A 118 -6.49 -15.99 9.22
C ILE A 118 -6.63 -15.05 8.02
N PHE A 119 -6.52 -15.55 6.79
CA PHE A 119 -6.72 -14.73 5.59
C PHE A 119 -8.15 -14.25 5.43
N MET A 120 -9.15 -15.03 5.84
CA MET A 120 -10.56 -14.59 5.89
C MET A 120 -10.77 -13.48 6.93
N TYR A 121 -10.19 -13.59 8.13
CA TYR A 121 -10.22 -12.51 9.13
C TYR A 121 -9.54 -11.23 8.62
N LEU A 122 -8.42 -11.34 7.93
CA LEU A 122 -7.77 -10.19 7.29
C LEU A 122 -8.66 -9.54 6.22
N ALA A 123 -9.41 -10.33 5.45
CA ALA A 123 -10.36 -9.79 4.48
C ALA A 123 -11.48 -8.99 5.17
N VAL A 124 -12.01 -9.49 6.29
CA VAL A 124 -13.03 -8.77 7.10
C VAL A 124 -12.44 -7.48 7.68
N LEU A 125 -11.23 -7.51 8.24
CA LEU A 125 -10.58 -6.31 8.77
C LEU A 125 -10.31 -5.27 7.67
N THR A 126 -9.91 -5.72 6.47
CA THR A 126 -9.73 -4.85 5.31
C THR A 126 -11.05 -4.23 4.86
N PHE A 127 -12.14 -5.00 4.87
CA PHE A 127 -13.47 -4.49 4.58
C PHE A 127 -13.89 -3.42 5.60
N LEU A 128 -13.69 -3.67 6.88
CA LEU A 128 -13.96 -2.68 7.94
C LEU A 128 -13.14 -1.41 7.72
N SER A 129 -11.88 -1.53 7.32
CA SER A 129 -11.02 -0.38 6.99
C SER A 129 -11.58 0.44 5.82
N ILE A 130 -12.13 -0.20 4.77
CA ILE A 130 -12.81 0.51 3.68
C ILE A 130 -14.02 1.30 4.19
N VAL A 131 -14.84 0.68 5.04
CA VAL A 131 -16.01 1.33 5.64
C VAL A 131 -15.58 2.57 6.44
N LEU A 132 -14.54 2.46 7.26
CA LEU A 132 -13.99 3.59 8.02
C LEU A 132 -13.48 4.70 7.09
N ILE A 133 -12.77 4.36 6.02
CA ILE A 133 -12.31 5.32 5.00
C ILE A 133 -13.49 6.06 4.37
N ILE A 134 -14.55 5.35 4.02
CA ILE A 134 -15.73 5.96 3.39
C ILE A 134 -16.46 6.90 4.36
N ILE A 135 -16.53 6.58 5.65
CA ILE A 135 -17.22 7.37 6.66
C ILE A 135 -16.39 8.60 7.06
N PHE A 136 -15.13 8.39 7.44
CA PHE A 136 -14.31 9.44 8.08
C PHE A 136 -13.55 10.32 7.11
N ILE A 137 -13.19 9.83 5.92
CA ILE A 137 -12.42 10.64 4.97
C ILE A 137 -13.36 11.53 4.16
N PRO A 138 -13.14 12.86 4.14
CA PRO A 138 -13.95 13.79 3.36
C PRO A 138 -13.86 13.51 1.86
N LYS A 139 -14.87 13.96 1.11
CA LYS A 139 -14.85 13.86 -0.35
C LYS A 139 -13.70 14.70 -0.91
N TRP A 140 -13.10 14.19 -1.96
CA TRP A 140 -12.08 14.89 -2.72
C TRP A 140 -12.71 16.07 -3.46
N ASP A 141 -12.18 17.26 -3.22
CA ASP A 141 -12.56 18.47 -3.94
C ASP A 141 -11.48 18.73 -5.00
N SER A 142 -11.80 18.47 -6.25
CA SER A 142 -10.84 18.60 -7.36
C SER A 142 -10.42 20.06 -7.62
N ASP A 143 -11.18 21.02 -7.11
CA ASP A 143 -10.94 22.44 -7.36
C ASP A 143 -9.76 23.01 -6.54
N ARG A 144 -9.24 22.24 -5.59
CA ARG A 144 -8.07 22.63 -4.78
C ARG A 144 -6.72 22.39 -5.44
N ILE A 145 -6.68 21.61 -6.51
CA ILE A 145 -5.48 21.44 -7.34
C ILE A 145 -5.63 22.39 -8.53
N THR A 146 -5.60 23.68 -8.26
CA THR A 146 -5.58 24.69 -9.30
C THR A 146 -4.20 24.74 -9.95
N SER A 147 -4.19 24.42 -11.24
CA SER A 147 -3.49 25.12 -12.34
C SER A 147 -1.97 25.36 -12.31
N GLU A 148 -1.25 25.22 -11.24
CA GLU A 148 0.22 25.37 -11.28
C GLU A 148 0.97 24.05 -11.48
N ASP A 149 0.45 22.91 -11.02
CA ASP A 149 1.13 21.62 -11.09
C ASP A 149 0.80 20.79 -12.36
N SER A 150 -0.20 21.20 -13.15
CA SER A 150 -0.65 20.36 -14.28
C SER A 150 0.31 20.30 -15.47
N ASN A 151 1.24 21.25 -15.57
CA ASN A 151 2.19 21.30 -16.69
C ASN A 151 3.50 20.55 -16.42
N ASP A 152 3.86 20.31 -15.15
CA ASP A 152 5.11 19.65 -14.74
C ASP A 152 4.94 18.15 -14.38
N SER A 153 3.73 17.63 -14.41
CA SER A 153 3.42 16.25 -14.02
C SER A 153 3.85 15.18 -15.04
N LYS A 154 4.64 15.54 -16.05
CA LYS A 154 5.17 14.54 -16.99
C LYS A 154 6.25 13.72 -16.30
N LEU A 155 6.08 12.39 -16.28
CA LEU A 155 7.07 11.42 -15.79
C LEU A 155 8.48 11.72 -16.33
N SER A 156 8.57 12.26 -17.55
CA SER A 156 9.83 12.67 -18.18
C SER A 156 10.55 13.80 -17.42
N THR A 157 9.82 14.70 -16.77
CA THR A 157 10.38 15.83 -16.01
C THR A 157 11.02 15.32 -14.71
N VAL A 158 10.33 14.41 -14.02
CA VAL A 158 10.89 13.76 -12.81
C VAL A 158 12.15 12.96 -13.15
N TRP A 159 12.14 12.21 -14.25
CA TRP A 159 13.27 11.39 -14.69
C TRP A 159 14.48 12.22 -15.18
N LYS A 160 14.24 13.43 -15.64
CA LYS A 160 15.31 14.37 -16.04
C LYS A 160 15.97 15.08 -14.86
N ASN A 161 15.31 15.12 -13.70
CA ASN A 161 15.83 15.81 -12.52
C ASN A 161 17.09 15.10 -11.99
N PRO A 162 18.26 15.79 -11.88
CA PRO A 162 19.50 15.20 -11.41
C PRO A 162 19.42 14.74 -9.94
N LEU A 163 18.65 15.43 -9.10
CA LEU A 163 18.44 15.03 -7.71
C LEU A 163 17.69 13.71 -7.63
N PHE A 164 16.66 13.51 -8.46
CA PHE A 164 15.94 12.25 -8.52
C PHE A 164 16.85 11.08 -8.88
N LYS A 165 17.69 11.26 -9.92
CA LYS A 165 18.65 10.22 -10.35
C LYS A 165 19.66 9.84 -9.27
N SER A 166 20.08 10.78 -8.44
CA SER A 166 20.99 10.50 -7.33
C SER A 166 20.30 9.78 -6.15
N LEU A 167 19.01 10.02 -5.94
CA LEU A 167 18.23 9.40 -4.87
C LEU A 167 17.77 7.97 -5.19
N VAL A 168 17.60 7.64 -6.48
CA VAL A 168 17.14 6.30 -6.92
C VAL A 168 18.07 5.17 -6.41
N PRO A 169 19.39 5.21 -6.58
CA PRO A 169 20.28 4.17 -6.06
C PRO A 169 20.20 4.06 -4.53
N MET A 170 20.15 5.19 -3.83
CA MET A 170 20.01 5.21 -2.37
C MET A 170 18.72 4.52 -1.91
N GLY A 171 17.61 4.83 -2.57
CA GLY A 171 16.33 4.17 -2.32
C GLY A 171 16.38 2.67 -2.59
N PHE A 172 16.98 2.27 -3.71
CA PHE A 172 17.11 0.87 -4.10
C PHE A 172 17.92 0.06 -3.06
N PHE A 173 19.09 0.53 -2.65
CA PHE A 173 19.91 -0.18 -1.68
C PHE A 173 19.32 -0.17 -0.28
N ASN A 174 18.68 0.94 0.15
CA ASN A 174 18.08 1.04 1.48
C ASN A 174 16.86 0.12 1.59
N TYR A 175 15.86 0.29 0.73
CA TYR A 175 14.64 -0.52 0.76
C TYR A 175 14.91 -1.98 0.33
N GLY A 176 15.70 -2.18 -0.70
CA GLY A 176 16.08 -3.52 -1.17
C GLY A 176 16.83 -4.32 -0.09
N GLY A 177 17.77 -3.69 0.60
CA GLY A 177 18.49 -4.29 1.73
C GLY A 177 17.55 -4.65 2.90
N LEU A 178 16.64 -3.75 3.24
CA LEU A 178 15.68 -3.95 4.33
C LEU A 178 14.73 -5.12 4.02
N PHE A 179 14.21 -5.18 2.81
CA PHE A 179 13.35 -6.31 2.37
C PHE A 179 14.12 -7.63 2.24
N ALA A 180 15.38 -7.59 1.79
CA ALA A 180 16.22 -8.79 1.73
C ALA A 180 16.45 -9.36 3.14
N ILE A 181 16.77 -8.51 4.12
CA ILE A 181 16.93 -8.93 5.51
C ILE A 181 15.62 -9.54 6.04
N GLN A 182 14.48 -8.89 5.82
CA GLN A 182 13.19 -9.42 6.27
C GLN A 182 12.84 -10.78 5.65
N THR A 183 13.15 -10.99 4.37
CA THR A 183 12.84 -12.25 3.68
C THR A 183 13.82 -13.37 3.97
N LEU A 184 15.06 -13.04 4.32
CA LEU A 184 16.09 -14.04 4.65
C LEU A 184 16.05 -14.45 6.14
N TRP A 185 15.51 -13.57 7.01
CA TRP A 185 15.44 -13.83 8.45
C TRP A 185 14.12 -14.49 8.89
N ALA A 186 13.10 -14.53 8.03
CA ALA A 186 11.82 -15.20 8.27
C ALA A 186 11.83 -16.64 7.78
#